data_681d3797e0f7a5f210d3b551f26f3783
#
_entry.id   681d3797e0f7a5f210d3b551f26f3783
#
_cell.length_a   1.000
_cell.length_b   1.000
_cell.length_c   1.000
_cell.angle_alpha   90.00
_cell.angle_beta   90.00
_cell.angle_gamma   90.00
#
_symmetry.space_group_name_H-M   'P 1'
#
loop_
_entity.id
_entity.type
_entity.pdbx_description
1 polymer ?
#
loop_
_entity_poly.entity_id
_entity_poly.type
_entity_poly.pdbx_seq_one_letter_code
_entity_poly.pdbx_strand_id
1 'polypeptide(L)'
;MTQRKVRVRFAPSPTGALHIGGVRTALYNYLFAKQNGGDMILRIEDTDSQRFVPGAEDYIIEALTWLGIKFDEGVSFGGNYGPYRQSERREIYKKYVDQLLNDGHAYIAFDTPAELEEKRKEIANFQYDASTRSLMRNSLTLSPEEVQNLIESGHQYVVRAKIEPNEDIHVNDLIRGEVVINSSILDDKVLYKSADQLPTYHLANIVDDHLMEVTHVIRGEEWLPSAPLHVLLYRFFGWEDTMPSFAHLSLLLKPEGYGKLSKRDGDRLGFPVFPLEWHDPKTGDVSSGYRESGYFPEAVVNFLALLGWNPGNDQEVMSMDDLIRLFDLSRCSKSGAKFDYEKGRWFNHHYLLEKSNTEIADLFLPIVESHGIQTTHAYVEKVVGMMKGRVNFVSELWDLCSFFFIAPTEYDEKTRKKRWKEDSAVQLGEFIEQLRAREPFDVEGTENECKAWIESKGYHLGNIMNAARLALVGEGKGPGIFDITEALGKEESIRRIQRAIEILK
;
A
#
# COMPACT_ATOMS: atom_id res chain seq x y z
N MET A 1 -37.93 0.57 10.92
CA MET A 1 -37.17 0.46 9.67
C MET A 1 -36.21 -0.71 9.84
N THR A 2 -36.26 -1.73 8.99
CA THR A 2 -35.25 -2.80 8.96
C THR A 2 -33.92 -2.16 8.59
N GLN A 3 -32.91 -2.34 9.43
CA GLN A 3 -31.59 -1.80 9.19
C GLN A 3 -31.05 -2.41 7.89
N ARG A 4 -30.70 -1.59 6.89
CA ARG A 4 -30.11 -2.07 5.62
C ARG A 4 -28.78 -2.78 5.93
N LYS A 5 -28.50 -3.91 5.25
CA LYS A 5 -27.20 -4.56 5.34
C LYS A 5 -26.11 -3.55 4.95
N VAL A 6 -25.02 -3.49 5.70
CA VAL A 6 -23.89 -2.62 5.35
C VAL A 6 -23.31 -3.03 4.00
N ARG A 7 -23.20 -2.05 3.10
CA ARG A 7 -22.58 -2.23 1.77
C ARG A 7 -21.67 -1.04 1.51
N VAL A 8 -20.43 -1.37 1.22
CA VAL A 8 -19.38 -0.40 0.87
C VAL A 8 -18.79 -0.72 -0.49
N ARG A 9 -18.01 0.19 -1.03
CA ARG A 9 -17.33 -0.04 -2.30
C ARG A 9 -15.91 0.53 -2.28
N PHE A 10 -15.02 -0.16 -2.94
CA PHE A 10 -13.78 0.40 -3.46
C PHE A 10 -13.98 0.65 -4.95
N ALA A 11 -13.78 1.89 -5.38
CA ALA A 11 -14.15 2.34 -6.72
C ALA A 11 -12.97 3.06 -7.41
N PRO A 12 -11.89 2.32 -7.76
CA PRO A 12 -10.72 2.90 -8.38
C PRO A 12 -10.94 3.19 -9.87
N SER A 13 -10.28 4.26 -10.37
CA SER A 13 -10.10 4.46 -11.80
C SER A 13 -8.85 3.72 -12.28
N PRO A 14 -8.89 2.96 -13.38
CA PRO A 14 -7.76 2.16 -13.90
C PRO A 14 -6.78 3.05 -14.68
N THR A 15 -6.14 3.99 -14.00
CA THR A 15 -5.26 5.03 -14.59
C THR A 15 -3.77 4.79 -14.32
N GLY A 16 -3.40 3.60 -13.84
CA GLY A 16 -2.04 3.18 -13.50
C GLY A 16 -2.00 2.37 -12.21
N ALA A 17 -0.81 2.25 -11.64
CA ALA A 17 -0.59 1.52 -10.39
C ALA A 17 -1.41 2.08 -9.21
N LEU A 18 -1.93 1.20 -8.39
CA LEU A 18 -2.65 1.57 -7.18
C LEU A 18 -1.68 2.05 -6.09
N HIS A 19 -1.75 3.33 -5.75
CA HIS A 19 -0.95 3.91 -4.66
C HIS A 19 -1.42 3.39 -3.29
N ILE A 20 -0.50 3.23 -2.32
CA ILE A 20 -0.83 2.75 -0.96
C ILE A 20 -1.91 3.58 -0.24
N GLY A 21 -2.10 4.85 -0.60
CA GLY A 21 -3.24 5.64 -0.12
C GLY A 21 -4.59 5.07 -0.58
N GLY A 22 -4.67 4.59 -1.83
CA GLY A 22 -5.82 3.86 -2.34
C GLY A 22 -5.98 2.49 -1.67
N VAL A 23 -4.86 1.78 -1.45
CA VAL A 23 -4.87 0.51 -0.70
C VAL A 23 -5.43 0.70 0.71
N ARG A 24 -4.99 1.74 1.44
CA ARG A 24 -5.54 2.06 2.77
C ARG A 24 -7.05 2.33 2.71
N THR A 25 -7.51 3.04 1.69
CA THR A 25 -8.94 3.28 1.50
C THR A 25 -9.70 1.97 1.27
N ALA A 26 -9.17 1.06 0.44
CA ALA A 26 -9.73 -0.28 0.23
C ALA A 26 -9.75 -1.08 1.54
N LEU A 27 -8.65 -1.07 2.29
CA LEU A 27 -8.54 -1.75 3.57
C LEU A 27 -9.60 -1.27 4.58
N TYR A 28 -9.79 0.03 4.73
CA TYR A 28 -10.77 0.58 5.68
C TYR A 28 -12.20 0.25 5.28
N ASN A 29 -12.52 0.25 3.98
CA ASN A 29 -13.80 -0.25 3.49
C ASN A 29 -13.98 -1.73 3.84
N TYR A 30 -12.95 -2.56 3.62
CA TYR A 30 -12.98 -3.99 3.93
C TYR A 30 -13.20 -4.24 5.41
N LEU A 31 -12.40 -3.60 6.27
CA LEU A 31 -12.50 -3.75 7.73
C LEU A 31 -13.90 -3.35 8.24
N PHE A 32 -14.40 -2.22 7.77
CA PHE A 32 -15.73 -1.75 8.14
C PHE A 32 -16.86 -2.69 7.68
N ALA A 33 -16.79 -3.15 6.43
CA ALA A 33 -17.77 -4.10 5.91
C ALA A 33 -17.77 -5.40 6.71
N LYS A 34 -16.59 -6.01 6.89
CA LYS A 34 -16.48 -7.31 7.57
C LYS A 34 -16.88 -7.25 9.04
N GLN A 35 -16.51 -6.17 9.75
CA GLN A 35 -16.93 -5.96 11.13
C GLN A 35 -18.45 -5.92 11.28
N ASN A 36 -19.14 -5.33 10.30
CA ASN A 36 -20.59 -5.16 10.32
C ASN A 36 -21.35 -6.28 9.58
N GLY A 37 -20.71 -7.39 9.22
CA GLY A 37 -21.33 -8.48 8.46
C GLY A 37 -21.84 -8.03 7.08
N GLY A 38 -21.23 -7.01 6.51
CA GLY A 38 -21.60 -6.36 5.26
C GLY A 38 -20.83 -6.88 4.04
N ASP A 39 -21.12 -6.28 2.89
CA ASP A 39 -20.51 -6.61 1.61
C ASP A 39 -19.58 -5.49 1.13
N MET A 40 -18.49 -5.87 0.47
CA MET A 40 -17.56 -4.98 -0.19
C MET A 40 -17.61 -5.19 -1.71
N ILE A 41 -17.84 -4.12 -2.46
CA ILE A 41 -17.98 -4.11 -3.92
C ILE A 41 -16.68 -3.56 -4.54
N LEU A 42 -16.19 -4.21 -5.61
CA LEU A 42 -15.20 -3.62 -6.51
C LEU A 42 -15.91 -3.05 -7.75
N ARG A 43 -15.91 -1.74 -7.89
CA ARG A 43 -16.42 -1.02 -9.06
C ARG A 43 -15.29 -0.31 -9.78
N ILE A 44 -15.17 -0.51 -11.09
CA ILE A 44 -14.15 0.16 -11.89
C ILE A 44 -14.74 1.43 -12.52
N GLU A 45 -14.14 2.58 -12.17
CA GLU A 45 -14.55 3.89 -12.65
C GLU A 45 -13.71 4.30 -13.88
N ASP A 46 -14.09 3.79 -15.05
CA ASP A 46 -13.40 3.90 -16.34
C ASP A 46 -14.13 4.82 -17.35
N THR A 47 -14.89 5.79 -16.85
CA THR A 47 -15.62 6.74 -17.73
C THR A 47 -14.71 7.71 -18.48
N ASP A 48 -13.45 7.86 -18.07
CA ASP A 48 -12.44 8.67 -18.74
C ASP A 48 -11.48 7.79 -19.54
N SER A 49 -11.84 7.54 -20.80
CA SER A 49 -11.06 6.70 -21.72
C SER A 49 -9.66 7.23 -22.03
N GLN A 50 -9.43 8.56 -21.92
CA GLN A 50 -8.12 9.16 -22.19
C GLN A 50 -7.10 8.84 -21.08
N ARG A 51 -7.57 8.58 -19.88
CA ARG A 51 -6.73 8.24 -18.73
C ARG A 51 -6.59 6.74 -18.50
N PHE A 52 -7.28 5.93 -19.27
CA PHE A 52 -7.19 4.46 -19.16
C PHE A 52 -5.75 3.97 -19.41
N VAL A 53 -5.30 3.03 -18.58
CA VAL A 53 -3.99 2.38 -18.70
C VAL A 53 -4.20 0.86 -18.75
N PRO A 54 -3.79 0.19 -19.84
CA PRO A 54 -3.88 -1.27 -19.93
C PRO A 54 -3.15 -1.96 -18.78
N GLY A 55 -3.76 -3.02 -18.24
CA GLY A 55 -3.21 -3.79 -17.12
C GLY A 55 -3.44 -3.18 -15.72
N ALA A 56 -3.92 -1.94 -15.63
CA ALA A 56 -4.15 -1.30 -14.32
C ALA A 56 -5.27 -1.98 -13.52
N GLU A 57 -6.31 -2.49 -14.17
CA GLU A 57 -7.39 -3.22 -13.52
C GLU A 57 -6.90 -4.54 -12.91
N ASP A 58 -6.18 -5.34 -13.70
CA ASP A 58 -5.60 -6.61 -13.24
C ASP A 58 -4.62 -6.39 -12.09
N TYR A 59 -3.79 -5.34 -12.20
CA TYR A 59 -2.88 -4.92 -11.13
C TYR A 59 -3.63 -4.59 -9.83
N ILE A 60 -4.73 -3.84 -9.89
CA ILE A 60 -5.54 -3.50 -8.72
C ILE A 60 -6.08 -4.75 -8.04
N ILE A 61 -6.61 -5.69 -8.82
CA ILE A 61 -7.16 -6.95 -8.30
C ILE A 61 -6.07 -7.81 -7.67
N GLU A 62 -4.92 -7.98 -8.36
CA GLU A 62 -3.79 -8.75 -7.86
C GLU A 62 -3.24 -8.14 -6.56
N ALA A 63 -3.03 -6.83 -6.53
CA ALA A 63 -2.51 -6.10 -5.37
C ALA A 63 -3.38 -6.28 -4.13
N LEU A 64 -4.71 -6.12 -4.27
CA LEU A 64 -5.63 -6.27 -3.14
C LEU A 64 -5.79 -7.73 -2.72
N THR A 65 -5.73 -8.66 -3.67
CA THR A 65 -5.72 -10.10 -3.39
C THR A 65 -4.49 -10.51 -2.60
N TRP A 66 -3.29 -10.02 -2.99
CA TRP A 66 -2.05 -10.26 -2.25
C TRP A 66 -2.13 -9.77 -0.80
N LEU A 67 -2.82 -8.65 -0.55
CA LEU A 67 -3.04 -8.09 0.79
C LEU A 67 -4.18 -8.76 1.57
N GLY A 68 -4.81 -9.79 1.01
CA GLY A 68 -5.93 -10.50 1.66
C GLY A 68 -7.23 -9.71 1.71
N ILE A 69 -7.36 -8.62 0.94
CA ILE A 69 -8.59 -7.83 0.83
C ILE A 69 -9.50 -8.50 -0.20
N LYS A 70 -10.65 -9.01 0.27
CA LYS A 70 -11.58 -9.80 -0.55
C LYS A 70 -12.83 -8.99 -0.87
N PHE A 71 -13.32 -9.14 -2.09
CA PHE A 71 -14.58 -8.55 -2.54
C PHE A 71 -15.70 -9.59 -2.54
N ASP A 72 -16.90 -9.16 -2.18
CA ASP A 72 -18.11 -10.00 -2.23
C ASP A 72 -18.78 -9.89 -3.59
N GLU A 73 -18.65 -8.74 -4.25
CA GLU A 73 -19.19 -8.45 -5.58
C GLU A 73 -18.23 -7.56 -6.38
N GLY A 74 -18.36 -7.56 -7.68
CA GLY A 74 -17.62 -6.62 -8.54
C GLY A 74 -17.09 -7.24 -9.81
N VAL A 75 -16.21 -6.49 -10.48
CA VAL A 75 -15.50 -6.98 -11.65
C VAL A 75 -14.72 -8.24 -11.29
N SER A 76 -14.91 -9.32 -12.06
CA SER A 76 -14.35 -10.66 -11.86
C SER A 76 -14.87 -11.43 -10.63
N PHE A 77 -15.73 -10.84 -9.80
CA PHE A 77 -16.31 -11.47 -8.60
C PHE A 77 -17.81 -11.79 -8.76
N GLY A 78 -18.46 -11.26 -9.82
CA GLY A 78 -19.90 -11.41 -10.02
C GLY A 78 -20.73 -10.57 -9.08
N GLY A 79 -22.01 -10.93 -8.91
CA GLY A 79 -22.98 -10.23 -8.08
C GLY A 79 -24.24 -9.84 -8.82
N ASN A 80 -25.19 -9.22 -8.09
CA ASN A 80 -26.54 -8.97 -8.61
C ASN A 80 -26.75 -7.56 -9.18
N TYR A 81 -25.75 -6.66 -9.07
CA TYR A 81 -25.88 -5.24 -9.40
C TYR A 81 -25.02 -4.81 -10.59
N GLY A 82 -24.47 -5.79 -11.33
CA GLY A 82 -23.63 -5.52 -12.51
C GLY A 82 -24.38 -4.82 -13.66
N PRO A 83 -23.63 -4.36 -14.68
CA PRO A 83 -22.16 -4.40 -14.81
C PRO A 83 -21.44 -3.56 -13.74
N TYR A 84 -20.19 -3.95 -13.40
CA TYR A 84 -19.39 -3.24 -12.39
C TYR A 84 -18.28 -2.36 -13.00
N ARG A 85 -18.19 -2.28 -14.35
CA ARG A 85 -17.43 -1.24 -15.07
C ARG A 85 -18.38 -0.14 -15.50
N GLN A 86 -18.04 1.09 -15.20
CA GLN A 86 -18.92 2.24 -15.52
C GLN A 86 -19.09 2.43 -17.03
N SER A 87 -18.05 2.16 -17.83
CA SER A 87 -18.15 2.22 -19.30
C SER A 87 -19.20 1.27 -19.90
N GLU A 88 -19.60 0.22 -19.20
CA GLU A 88 -20.61 -0.76 -19.64
C GLU A 88 -22.04 -0.37 -19.24
N ARG A 89 -22.24 0.78 -18.56
CA ARG A 89 -23.52 1.22 -17.95
C ARG A 89 -24.16 2.42 -18.66
N ARG A 90 -23.78 2.71 -19.92
CA ARG A 90 -24.23 3.91 -20.67
C ARG A 90 -25.74 4.12 -20.65
N GLU A 91 -26.51 3.09 -20.97
CA GLU A 91 -27.98 3.15 -21.03
C GLU A 91 -28.60 3.45 -19.66
N ILE A 92 -27.98 2.92 -18.60
CA ILE A 92 -28.44 3.22 -17.24
C ILE A 92 -28.26 4.70 -16.95
N TYR A 93 -27.08 5.25 -17.21
CA TYR A 93 -26.82 6.67 -16.94
C TYR A 93 -27.67 7.62 -17.78
N LYS A 94 -27.89 7.28 -19.05
CA LYS A 94 -28.70 8.11 -19.95
C LYS A 94 -30.10 8.35 -19.39
N LYS A 95 -30.74 7.33 -18.82
CA LYS A 95 -32.05 7.44 -18.17
C LYS A 95 -32.05 8.51 -17.08
N TYR A 96 -31.01 8.55 -16.24
CA TYR A 96 -30.92 9.48 -15.14
C TYR A 96 -30.49 10.89 -15.58
N VAL A 97 -29.71 11.01 -16.64
CA VAL A 97 -29.44 12.29 -17.31
C VAL A 97 -30.74 12.91 -17.82
N ASP A 98 -31.57 12.11 -18.52
CA ASP A 98 -32.85 12.57 -19.05
C ASP A 98 -33.83 12.97 -17.93
N GLN A 99 -33.83 12.24 -16.82
CA GLN A 99 -34.62 12.60 -15.64
C GLN A 99 -34.20 13.97 -15.11
N LEU A 100 -32.93 14.24 -14.86
CA LEU A 100 -32.46 15.54 -14.37
C LEU A 100 -32.79 16.69 -15.32
N LEU A 101 -32.74 16.48 -16.63
CA LEU A 101 -33.13 17.47 -17.63
C LEU A 101 -34.62 17.75 -17.59
N ASN A 102 -35.46 16.70 -17.52
CA ASN A 102 -36.91 16.82 -17.49
C ASN A 102 -37.40 17.48 -16.20
N ASP A 103 -36.78 17.18 -15.07
CA ASP A 103 -37.12 17.72 -13.76
C ASP A 103 -36.54 19.13 -13.56
N GLY A 104 -35.76 19.65 -14.51
CA GLY A 104 -35.19 21.00 -14.49
C GLY A 104 -34.01 21.18 -13.51
N HIS A 105 -33.42 20.07 -13.04
CA HIS A 105 -32.22 20.04 -12.18
C HIS A 105 -30.91 20.03 -12.96
N ALA A 106 -30.96 19.93 -14.29
CA ALA A 106 -29.83 20.03 -15.17
C ALA A 106 -30.20 20.75 -16.46
N TYR A 107 -29.21 21.14 -17.24
CA TYR A 107 -29.40 21.81 -18.52
C TYR A 107 -28.29 21.44 -19.52
N ILE A 108 -28.57 21.58 -20.81
CA ILE A 108 -27.62 21.30 -21.91
C ILE A 108 -26.78 22.55 -22.16
N ALA A 109 -25.47 22.40 -22.28
CA ALA A 109 -24.52 23.45 -22.61
C ALA A 109 -23.66 23.09 -23.81
N PHE A 110 -23.50 24.05 -24.74
CA PHE A 110 -22.83 23.90 -26.03
C PHE A 110 -21.48 24.63 -26.10
N ASP A 111 -21.08 25.28 -25.02
CA ASP A 111 -19.79 26.00 -24.97
C ASP A 111 -18.62 25.06 -25.15
N THR A 112 -17.74 25.38 -26.09
CA THR A 112 -16.52 24.61 -26.35
C THR A 112 -15.45 24.92 -25.32
N PRO A 113 -14.43 24.05 -25.16
CA PRO A 113 -13.27 24.34 -24.29
C PRO A 113 -12.58 25.68 -24.63
N ALA A 114 -12.52 26.05 -25.93
CA ALA A 114 -11.92 27.30 -26.39
C ALA A 114 -12.76 28.52 -25.92
N GLU A 115 -14.08 28.48 -26.09
CA GLU A 115 -14.99 29.54 -25.60
C GLU A 115 -14.93 29.69 -24.08
N LEU A 116 -14.82 28.58 -23.34
CA LEU A 116 -14.64 28.63 -21.88
C LEU A 116 -13.31 29.26 -21.49
N GLU A 117 -12.23 29.00 -22.26
CA GLU A 117 -10.92 29.59 -21.98
C GLU A 117 -10.92 31.10 -22.26
N GLU A 118 -11.62 31.55 -23.29
CA GLU A 118 -11.83 32.99 -23.54
C GLU A 118 -12.58 33.65 -22.39
N LYS A 119 -13.66 33.02 -21.89
CA LYS A 119 -14.39 33.54 -20.73
C LYS A 119 -13.55 33.64 -19.46
N ARG A 120 -12.64 32.69 -19.23
CA ARG A 120 -11.68 32.75 -18.11
C ARG A 120 -10.70 33.93 -18.23
N LYS A 121 -10.40 34.38 -19.44
CA LYS A 121 -9.57 35.58 -19.66
C LYS A 121 -10.35 36.89 -19.47
N GLU A 122 -11.65 36.87 -19.83
CA GLU A 122 -12.53 38.04 -19.74
C GLU A 122 -12.99 38.30 -18.30
N ILE A 123 -13.32 37.22 -17.55
CA ILE A 123 -13.92 37.31 -16.22
C ILE A 123 -12.94 36.75 -15.19
N ALA A 124 -12.51 37.58 -14.26
CA ALA A 124 -11.64 37.16 -13.18
C ALA A 124 -12.33 36.08 -12.31
N ASN A 125 -11.61 34.98 -12.03
CA ASN A 125 -12.14 33.83 -11.28
C ASN A 125 -13.40 33.20 -11.89
N PHE A 126 -13.52 33.20 -13.22
CA PHE A 126 -14.66 32.64 -13.92
C PHE A 126 -14.93 31.18 -13.45
N GLN A 127 -16.15 30.96 -13.01
CA GLN A 127 -16.76 29.65 -12.78
C GLN A 127 -18.01 29.56 -13.62
N TYR A 128 -18.38 28.38 -14.08
CA TYR A 128 -19.66 28.18 -14.76
C TYR A 128 -20.71 27.86 -13.67
N ASP A 129 -21.41 28.87 -13.19
CA ASP A 129 -22.31 28.83 -12.03
C ASP A 129 -23.58 29.65 -12.23
N ALA A 130 -24.36 29.82 -11.19
CA ALA A 130 -25.61 30.57 -11.20
C ALA A 130 -25.46 32.04 -11.67
N SER A 131 -24.29 32.67 -11.47
CA SER A 131 -24.02 34.04 -11.83
C SER A 131 -23.59 34.21 -13.30
N THR A 132 -22.98 33.20 -13.89
CA THR A 132 -22.37 33.25 -15.22
C THR A 132 -23.10 32.45 -16.29
N ARG A 133 -23.90 31.43 -15.92
CA ARG A 133 -24.61 30.58 -16.88
C ARG A 133 -25.50 31.34 -17.88
N SER A 134 -26.04 32.51 -17.47
CA SER A 134 -26.83 33.38 -18.36
C SER A 134 -26.00 34.07 -19.44
N LEU A 135 -24.66 34.09 -19.33
CA LEU A 135 -23.74 34.66 -20.29
C LEU A 135 -23.20 33.61 -21.29
N MET A 136 -23.66 32.38 -21.14
CA MET A 136 -23.10 31.21 -21.80
C MET A 136 -24.12 30.61 -22.80
N ARG A 137 -23.64 29.79 -23.74
CA ARG A 137 -24.48 29.18 -24.78
C ARG A 137 -25.06 27.82 -24.30
N ASN A 138 -26.24 27.89 -23.72
CA ASN A 138 -26.89 26.73 -23.13
C ASN A 138 -28.41 26.75 -23.29
N SER A 139 -29.08 25.68 -22.90
CA SER A 139 -30.55 25.54 -23.05
C SER A 139 -31.38 26.46 -22.15
N LEU A 140 -30.74 27.23 -21.26
CA LEU A 140 -31.43 28.28 -20.47
C LEU A 140 -31.39 29.66 -21.18
N THR A 141 -30.47 29.81 -22.16
CA THR A 141 -30.25 31.06 -22.90
C THR A 141 -30.70 30.98 -24.36
N LEU A 142 -30.75 29.78 -24.92
CA LEU A 142 -31.18 29.49 -26.30
C LEU A 142 -32.69 29.13 -26.29
N SER A 143 -33.36 29.36 -27.41
CA SER A 143 -34.70 28.84 -27.61
C SER A 143 -34.73 27.31 -27.74
N PRO A 144 -35.85 26.66 -27.39
CA PRO A 144 -35.96 25.19 -27.57
C PRO A 144 -35.68 24.72 -29.01
N GLU A 145 -36.09 25.54 -30.02
CA GLU A 145 -35.83 25.24 -31.44
C GLU A 145 -34.34 25.29 -31.76
N GLU A 146 -33.60 26.29 -31.27
CA GLU A 146 -32.16 26.39 -31.45
C GLU A 146 -31.42 25.21 -30.78
N VAL A 147 -31.83 24.84 -29.56
CA VAL A 147 -31.27 23.67 -28.87
C VAL A 147 -31.46 22.39 -29.68
N GLN A 148 -32.68 22.16 -30.17
CA GLN A 148 -33.03 21.00 -30.97
C GLN A 148 -32.20 20.95 -32.29
N ASN A 149 -32.12 22.06 -33.01
CA ASN A 149 -31.32 22.19 -34.21
C ASN A 149 -29.85 21.90 -34.00
N LEU A 150 -29.27 22.36 -32.89
CA LEU A 150 -27.87 22.07 -32.53
C LEU A 150 -27.64 20.58 -32.26
N ILE A 151 -28.57 19.93 -31.57
CA ILE A 151 -28.48 18.48 -31.29
C ILE A 151 -28.63 17.69 -32.59
N GLU A 152 -29.63 17.99 -33.41
CA GLU A 152 -29.89 17.27 -34.69
C GLU A 152 -28.79 17.47 -35.72
N SER A 153 -28.12 18.62 -35.70
CA SER A 153 -26.93 18.88 -36.53
C SER A 153 -25.65 18.25 -36.02
N GLY A 154 -25.71 17.50 -34.92
CA GLY A 154 -24.56 16.75 -34.36
C GLY A 154 -23.56 17.57 -33.55
N HIS A 155 -23.96 18.76 -33.08
CA HIS A 155 -23.11 19.52 -32.16
C HIS A 155 -22.92 18.77 -30.85
N GLN A 156 -21.67 18.66 -30.40
CA GLN A 156 -21.36 18.09 -29.10
C GLN A 156 -21.85 19.02 -27.98
N TYR A 157 -22.36 18.42 -26.94
CA TYR A 157 -22.82 19.13 -25.77
C TYR A 157 -22.46 18.41 -24.47
N VAL A 158 -22.53 19.13 -23.39
CA VAL A 158 -22.46 18.56 -22.04
C VAL A 158 -23.77 18.86 -21.29
N VAL A 159 -24.09 18.02 -20.32
CA VAL A 159 -25.17 18.29 -19.37
C VAL A 159 -24.55 18.76 -18.07
N ARG A 160 -25.00 19.91 -17.57
CA ARG A 160 -24.53 20.51 -16.32
C ARG A 160 -25.60 20.45 -15.25
N ALA A 161 -25.19 20.26 -14.01
CA ALA A 161 -26.05 20.44 -12.87
C ALA A 161 -26.55 21.91 -12.83
N LYS A 162 -27.81 22.11 -12.50
CA LYS A 162 -28.38 23.45 -12.27
C LYS A 162 -28.43 23.69 -10.77
N ILE A 163 -27.42 24.36 -10.23
CA ILE A 163 -27.31 24.64 -8.81
C ILE A 163 -27.92 26.03 -8.51
N GLU A 164 -28.89 26.06 -7.63
CA GLU A 164 -29.45 27.35 -7.17
C GLU A 164 -28.59 27.90 -6.01
N PRO A 165 -28.28 29.21 -6.01
CA PRO A 165 -27.42 29.81 -5.00
C PRO A 165 -28.15 30.06 -3.66
N ASN A 166 -27.39 30.39 -2.61
CA ASN A 166 -27.87 30.81 -1.29
C ASN A 166 -28.56 29.74 -0.44
N GLU A 167 -28.25 28.46 -0.67
CA GLU A 167 -28.66 27.35 0.16
C GLU A 167 -27.47 26.81 0.96
N ASP A 168 -27.66 26.60 2.27
CA ASP A 168 -26.66 25.89 3.08
C ASP A 168 -26.86 24.38 2.96
N ILE A 169 -25.87 23.70 2.41
CA ILE A 169 -25.89 22.26 2.19
C ILE A 169 -25.12 21.59 3.32
N HIS A 170 -25.85 20.74 4.05
CA HIS A 170 -25.30 19.99 5.19
C HIS A 170 -24.82 18.62 4.75
N VAL A 171 -23.54 18.35 5.02
CA VAL A 171 -22.90 17.04 4.81
C VAL A 171 -22.54 16.47 6.18
N ASN A 172 -23.27 15.45 6.61
CA ASN A 172 -22.94 14.73 7.84
C ASN A 172 -21.87 13.68 7.56
N ASP A 173 -20.64 13.94 7.98
CA ASP A 173 -19.51 13.05 7.78
C ASP A 173 -19.16 12.29 9.06
N LEU A 174 -19.03 10.96 8.97
CA LEU A 174 -18.80 10.10 10.13
C LEU A 174 -17.44 10.33 10.82
N ILE A 175 -16.47 10.89 10.10
CA ILE A 175 -15.14 11.19 10.63
C ILE A 175 -15.03 12.68 10.98
N ARG A 176 -15.50 13.56 10.08
CA ARG A 176 -15.28 15.01 10.19
C ARG A 176 -16.36 15.73 10.97
N GLY A 177 -17.50 15.09 11.14
CA GLY A 177 -18.70 15.69 11.71
C GLY A 177 -19.50 16.47 10.66
N GLU A 178 -20.29 17.42 11.08
CA GLU A 178 -21.08 18.24 10.18
C GLU A 178 -20.21 19.23 9.42
N VAL A 179 -20.33 19.21 8.09
CA VAL A 179 -19.71 20.16 7.16
C VAL A 179 -20.80 20.91 6.43
N VAL A 180 -20.85 22.23 6.58
CA VAL A 180 -21.85 23.10 5.93
C VAL A 180 -21.17 23.92 4.85
N ILE A 181 -21.72 23.85 3.62
CA ILE A 181 -21.21 24.60 2.47
C ILE A 181 -22.37 25.31 1.79
N ASN A 182 -22.24 26.62 1.60
CA ASN A 182 -23.23 27.39 0.88
C ASN A 182 -23.13 27.11 -0.63
N SER A 183 -24.28 26.87 -1.28
CA SER A 183 -24.34 26.51 -2.70
C SER A 183 -23.85 27.61 -3.63
N SER A 184 -23.79 28.86 -3.19
CA SER A 184 -23.31 30.01 -3.97
C SER A 184 -21.80 29.87 -4.39
N ILE A 185 -21.04 29.00 -3.73
CA ILE A 185 -19.64 28.75 -4.10
C ILE A 185 -19.48 27.54 -5.03
N LEU A 186 -20.57 26.85 -5.35
CA LEU A 186 -20.53 25.67 -6.21
C LEU A 186 -20.71 26.07 -7.67
N ASP A 187 -19.91 25.46 -8.53
CA ASP A 187 -20.08 25.57 -9.98
C ASP A 187 -21.05 24.51 -10.52
N ASP A 188 -21.70 24.81 -11.62
CA ASP A 188 -22.58 23.91 -12.35
C ASP A 188 -21.73 22.82 -13.03
N LYS A 189 -21.32 21.81 -12.27
CA LYS A 189 -20.47 20.73 -12.72
C LYS A 189 -21.05 20.01 -13.93
N VAL A 190 -20.19 19.63 -14.86
CA VAL A 190 -20.56 18.73 -15.94
C VAL A 190 -20.91 17.36 -15.34
N LEU A 191 -22.11 16.87 -15.69
CA LEU A 191 -22.63 15.57 -15.26
C LEU A 191 -22.53 14.52 -16.36
N TYR A 192 -22.61 14.94 -17.64
CA TYR A 192 -22.64 14.04 -18.79
C TYR A 192 -22.02 14.71 -20.03
N LYS A 193 -21.36 13.92 -20.87
CA LYS A 193 -20.75 14.33 -22.14
C LYS A 193 -21.38 13.56 -23.31
N SER A 194 -21.96 14.28 -24.28
CA SER A 194 -22.55 13.65 -25.47
C SER A 194 -21.49 12.94 -26.36
N ALA A 195 -20.26 13.45 -26.38
CA ALA A 195 -19.16 12.89 -27.16
C ALA A 195 -18.83 11.45 -26.79
N ASP A 196 -18.76 11.16 -25.50
CA ASP A 196 -18.39 9.84 -24.96
C ASP A 196 -19.64 8.99 -24.65
N GLN A 197 -20.81 9.62 -24.61
CA GLN A 197 -22.07 9.06 -24.11
C GLN A 197 -21.94 8.49 -22.70
N LEU A 198 -21.09 9.13 -21.89
CA LEU A 198 -20.79 8.73 -20.52
C LEU A 198 -20.94 9.90 -19.56
N PRO A 199 -21.35 9.62 -18.31
CA PRO A 199 -21.36 10.62 -17.25
C PRO A 199 -19.93 10.94 -16.79
N THR A 200 -19.80 12.08 -16.14
CA THR A 200 -18.63 12.33 -15.32
C THR A 200 -18.73 11.59 -13.98
N TYR A 201 -17.63 11.57 -13.24
CA TYR A 201 -17.54 10.97 -11.90
C TYR A 201 -18.75 11.33 -11.01
N HIS A 202 -19.16 12.59 -10.99
CA HIS A 202 -20.21 13.06 -10.08
C HIS A 202 -21.55 12.34 -10.26
N LEU A 203 -22.02 12.20 -11.49
CA LEU A 203 -23.29 11.52 -11.75
C LEU A 203 -23.13 9.99 -11.69
N ALA A 204 -22.06 9.44 -12.29
CA ALA A 204 -21.82 8.00 -12.28
C ALA A 204 -21.76 7.43 -10.87
N ASN A 205 -21.02 8.09 -9.99
CA ASN A 205 -20.85 7.69 -8.60
C ASN A 205 -22.21 7.62 -7.85
N ILE A 206 -23.05 8.66 -7.98
CA ILE A 206 -24.34 8.73 -7.28
C ILE A 206 -25.32 7.67 -7.80
N VAL A 207 -25.42 7.53 -9.13
CA VAL A 207 -26.32 6.54 -9.73
C VAL A 207 -25.92 5.13 -9.33
N ASP A 208 -24.63 4.84 -9.38
CA ASP A 208 -24.12 3.51 -9.04
C ASP A 208 -24.23 3.21 -7.55
N ASP A 209 -23.89 4.15 -6.67
CA ASP A 209 -24.01 3.98 -5.23
C ASP A 209 -25.49 3.74 -4.83
N HIS A 210 -26.44 4.42 -5.49
CA HIS A 210 -27.88 4.17 -5.28
C HIS A 210 -28.30 2.80 -5.78
N LEU A 211 -27.99 2.46 -7.05
CA LEU A 211 -28.44 1.20 -7.68
C LEU A 211 -27.75 -0.04 -7.11
N MET A 212 -26.52 0.10 -6.58
CA MET A 212 -25.77 -0.97 -5.91
C MET A 212 -26.07 -1.01 -4.40
N GLU A 213 -27.03 -0.22 -3.94
CA GLU A 213 -27.48 -0.15 -2.54
C GLU A 213 -26.35 0.15 -1.54
N VAL A 214 -25.36 0.95 -1.95
CA VAL A 214 -24.27 1.37 -1.07
C VAL A 214 -24.82 2.14 0.13
N THR A 215 -24.40 1.76 1.33
CA THR A 215 -24.85 2.39 2.59
C THR A 215 -23.82 3.34 3.18
N HIS A 216 -22.54 3.12 2.90
CA HIS A 216 -21.44 3.96 3.39
C HIS A 216 -20.42 4.22 2.28
N VAL A 217 -20.09 5.48 2.10
CA VAL A 217 -19.06 5.96 1.16
C VAL A 217 -17.83 6.36 1.96
N ILE A 218 -16.88 5.44 2.07
CA ILE A 218 -15.59 5.66 2.72
C ILE A 218 -14.56 5.94 1.63
N ARG A 219 -14.00 7.18 1.58
CA ARG A 219 -13.09 7.62 0.52
C ARG A 219 -12.11 8.69 1.02
N GLY A 220 -11.11 9.05 0.22
CA GLY A 220 -10.15 10.09 0.56
C GLY A 220 -10.78 11.48 0.68
N GLU A 221 -10.22 12.33 1.54
CA GLU A 221 -10.71 13.70 1.79
C GLU A 221 -10.61 14.63 0.58
N GLU A 222 -9.83 14.28 -0.43
CA GLU A 222 -9.78 15.00 -1.71
C GLU A 222 -11.14 15.09 -2.39
N TRP A 223 -12.07 14.21 -2.04
CA TRP A 223 -13.45 14.19 -2.54
C TRP A 223 -14.45 14.94 -1.66
N LEU A 224 -14.05 15.44 -0.50
CA LEU A 224 -14.92 16.21 0.39
C LEU A 224 -15.51 17.47 -0.29
N PRO A 225 -14.78 18.23 -1.12
CA PRO A 225 -15.34 19.36 -1.85
C PRO A 225 -16.47 18.99 -2.83
N SER A 226 -16.56 17.73 -3.24
CA SER A 226 -17.64 17.23 -4.11
C SER A 226 -18.88 16.76 -3.35
N ALA A 227 -18.77 16.55 -2.05
CA ALA A 227 -19.87 16.00 -1.24
C ALA A 227 -21.15 16.86 -1.27
N PRO A 228 -21.10 18.22 -1.26
CA PRO A 228 -22.29 19.04 -1.37
C PRO A 228 -23.06 18.82 -2.68
N LEU A 229 -22.36 18.73 -3.81
CA LEU A 229 -22.98 18.39 -5.08
C LEU A 229 -23.63 16.99 -5.05
N HIS A 230 -22.95 16.03 -4.41
CA HIS A 230 -23.50 14.68 -4.27
C HIS A 230 -24.79 14.68 -3.45
N VAL A 231 -24.84 15.42 -2.33
CA VAL A 231 -26.08 15.60 -1.54
C VAL A 231 -27.20 16.23 -2.40
N LEU A 232 -26.89 17.26 -3.19
CA LEU A 232 -27.86 17.85 -4.10
C LEU A 232 -28.37 16.86 -5.14
N LEU A 233 -27.51 16.04 -5.72
CA LEU A 233 -27.91 15.01 -6.70
C LEU A 233 -28.83 13.95 -6.08
N TYR A 234 -28.58 13.51 -4.85
CA TYR A 234 -29.50 12.62 -4.13
C TYR A 234 -30.88 13.27 -3.93
N ARG A 235 -30.93 14.56 -3.60
CA ARG A 235 -32.19 15.34 -3.50
C ARG A 235 -32.89 15.48 -4.85
N PHE A 236 -32.17 15.82 -5.90
CA PHE A 236 -32.71 15.98 -7.25
C PHE A 236 -33.37 14.71 -7.79
N PHE A 237 -32.88 13.55 -7.38
CA PHE A 237 -33.47 12.25 -7.70
C PHE A 237 -34.55 11.81 -6.71
N GLY A 238 -34.76 12.50 -5.60
CA GLY A 238 -35.68 12.08 -4.53
C GLY A 238 -35.15 10.84 -3.76
N TRP A 239 -33.84 10.67 -3.68
CA TRP A 239 -33.18 9.52 -3.06
C TRP A 239 -32.61 9.82 -1.67
N GLU A 240 -33.08 10.82 -0.97
CA GLU A 240 -32.57 11.24 0.34
C GLU A 240 -32.63 10.10 1.36
N ASP A 241 -33.69 9.29 1.35
CA ASP A 241 -33.88 8.14 2.25
C ASP A 241 -32.86 7.01 2.00
N THR A 242 -32.24 6.96 0.83
CA THR A 242 -31.27 5.94 0.43
C THR A 242 -29.84 6.49 0.32
N MET A 243 -29.66 7.78 0.58
CA MET A 243 -28.35 8.43 0.56
C MET A 243 -27.40 7.73 1.55
N PRO A 244 -26.18 7.35 1.12
CA PRO A 244 -25.20 6.71 2.00
C PRO A 244 -24.68 7.70 3.05
N SER A 245 -24.21 7.17 4.16
CA SER A 245 -23.38 7.93 5.10
C SER A 245 -22.00 8.15 4.50
N PHE A 246 -21.44 9.35 4.64
CA PHE A 246 -20.12 9.71 4.13
C PHE A 246 -19.06 9.61 5.22
N ALA A 247 -17.86 9.18 4.84
CA ALA A 247 -16.67 9.15 5.69
C ALA A 247 -15.44 9.54 4.86
N HIS A 248 -14.87 10.72 5.09
CA HIS A 248 -13.72 11.22 4.36
C HIS A 248 -12.43 11.03 5.17
N LEU A 249 -11.59 10.10 4.69
CA LEU A 249 -10.31 9.74 5.29
C LEU A 249 -9.26 10.82 5.05
N SER A 250 -8.46 11.11 6.06
CA SER A 250 -7.34 12.04 5.95
C SER A 250 -6.27 11.55 4.97
N LEU A 251 -5.48 12.47 4.40
CA LEU A 251 -4.39 12.15 3.48
C LEU A 251 -3.24 11.42 4.18
N LEU A 252 -2.52 10.58 3.41
CA LEU A 252 -1.17 10.18 3.76
C LEU A 252 -0.21 11.31 3.42
N LEU A 253 0.51 11.81 4.42
CA LEU A 253 1.45 12.92 4.28
C LEU A 253 2.88 12.41 4.10
N LYS A 254 3.70 13.20 3.46
CA LYS A 254 5.13 12.95 3.28
C LYS A 254 5.83 12.69 4.61
N PRO A 255 6.86 11.83 4.64
CA PRO A 255 7.70 11.64 5.83
C PRO A 255 8.46 12.90 6.21
N GLU A 256 8.80 13.72 5.22
CA GLU A 256 9.51 14.99 5.38
C GLU A 256 8.78 16.11 4.65
N GLY A 257 8.73 17.31 5.28
CA GLY A 257 8.06 18.48 4.71
C GLY A 257 6.53 18.39 4.79
N TYR A 258 5.87 19.07 3.87
CA TYR A 258 4.41 19.22 3.83
C TYR A 258 3.82 18.61 2.56
N GLY A 259 2.56 18.17 2.63
CA GLY A 259 1.75 17.75 1.50
C GLY A 259 1.56 16.24 1.40
N LYS A 260 0.77 15.83 0.40
CA LYS A 260 0.39 14.44 0.14
C LYS A 260 1.60 13.61 -0.30
N LEU A 261 1.71 12.39 0.25
CA LEU A 261 2.69 11.39 -0.16
C LEU A 261 2.54 11.07 -1.66
N SER A 262 3.67 11.01 -2.37
CA SER A 262 3.71 10.75 -3.81
C SER A 262 4.79 9.73 -4.18
N LYS A 263 4.73 9.19 -5.42
CA LYS A 263 5.76 8.32 -6.00
C LYS A 263 7.16 8.94 -5.87
N ARG A 264 7.30 10.24 -6.17
CA ARG A 264 8.60 10.94 -6.11
C ARG A 264 9.23 10.93 -4.71
N ASP A 265 8.41 10.89 -3.67
CA ASP A 265 8.91 10.80 -2.29
C ASP A 265 9.49 9.42 -2.02
N GLY A 266 8.82 8.37 -2.49
CA GLY A 266 9.32 6.99 -2.42
C GLY A 266 10.63 6.80 -3.20
N ASP A 267 10.67 7.25 -4.44
CA ASP A 267 11.87 7.18 -5.30
C ASP A 267 13.08 7.89 -4.67
N ARG A 268 12.84 9.07 -4.07
CA ARG A 268 13.89 9.86 -3.41
C ARG A 268 14.42 9.24 -2.12
N LEU A 269 13.56 8.61 -1.34
CA LEU A 269 13.87 8.09 0.01
C LEU A 269 14.08 6.57 0.03
N GLY A 270 13.88 5.89 -1.11
CA GLY A 270 14.19 4.47 -1.27
C GLY A 270 13.14 3.54 -0.64
N PHE A 271 11.87 3.91 -0.61
CA PHE A 271 10.78 3.05 -0.17
C PHE A 271 9.68 2.93 -1.21
N PRO A 272 8.99 1.77 -1.31
CA PRO A 272 7.88 1.59 -2.25
C PRO A 272 6.64 2.38 -1.81
N VAL A 273 5.87 2.84 -2.79
CA VAL A 273 4.54 3.46 -2.59
C VAL A 273 3.43 2.70 -3.31
N PHE A 274 3.76 1.57 -3.90
CA PHE A 274 2.85 0.65 -4.58
C PHE A 274 2.90 -0.73 -3.93
N PRO A 275 1.78 -1.46 -3.83
CA PRO A 275 1.77 -2.80 -3.26
C PRO A 275 2.61 -3.81 -4.06
N LEU A 276 2.57 -3.73 -5.38
CA LEU A 276 3.32 -4.59 -6.30
C LEU A 276 4.18 -3.74 -7.24
N GLU A 277 5.21 -4.35 -7.83
CA GLU A 277 5.98 -3.72 -8.89
C GLU A 277 5.06 -3.35 -10.07
N TRP A 278 5.29 -2.17 -10.64
CA TRP A 278 4.54 -1.66 -11.77
C TRP A 278 5.45 -1.31 -12.92
N HIS A 279 5.15 -1.90 -14.08
CA HIS A 279 5.76 -1.55 -15.36
C HIS A 279 4.79 -0.64 -16.13
N ASP A 280 5.12 0.64 -16.23
CA ASP A 280 4.25 1.59 -16.92
C ASP A 280 4.26 1.32 -18.43
N PRO A 281 3.12 0.93 -19.03
CA PRO A 281 3.09 0.57 -20.45
C PRO A 281 3.25 1.78 -21.39
N LYS A 282 3.12 3.01 -20.88
CA LYS A 282 3.26 4.24 -21.67
C LYS A 282 4.69 4.79 -21.67
N THR A 283 5.37 4.71 -20.52
CA THR A 283 6.73 5.29 -20.36
C THR A 283 7.80 4.22 -20.33
N GLY A 284 7.47 2.97 -20.02
CA GLY A 284 8.44 1.91 -19.77
C GLY A 284 9.11 1.98 -18.41
N ASP A 285 8.72 2.94 -17.56
CA ASP A 285 9.27 3.08 -16.21
C ASP A 285 8.85 1.90 -15.32
N VAL A 286 9.80 1.43 -14.51
CA VAL A 286 9.56 0.43 -13.48
C VAL A 286 9.50 1.10 -12.12
N SER A 287 8.48 0.80 -11.34
CA SER A 287 8.32 1.28 -9.97
C SER A 287 8.27 0.10 -9.02
N SER A 288 9.11 0.10 -7.99
CA SER A 288 9.17 -0.98 -7.01
C SER A 288 7.86 -1.13 -6.22
N GLY A 289 7.52 -2.37 -5.89
CA GLY A 289 6.41 -2.74 -5.03
C GLY A 289 6.85 -3.20 -3.65
N TYR A 290 5.92 -3.16 -2.69
CA TYR A 290 6.16 -3.73 -1.34
C TYR A 290 6.48 -5.22 -1.41
N ARG A 291 5.76 -6.00 -2.25
CA ARG A 291 5.97 -7.43 -2.42
C ARG A 291 7.38 -7.74 -2.91
N GLU A 292 7.81 -7.09 -3.98
CA GLU A 292 9.14 -7.29 -4.58
C GLU A 292 10.27 -6.73 -3.72
N SER A 293 9.96 -5.76 -2.85
CA SER A 293 10.89 -5.27 -1.81
C SER A 293 10.99 -6.20 -0.60
N GLY A 294 10.26 -7.33 -0.59
CA GLY A 294 10.36 -8.36 0.44
C GLY A 294 9.47 -8.13 1.68
N TYR A 295 8.48 -7.25 1.60
CA TYR A 295 7.49 -7.08 2.67
C TYR A 295 6.48 -8.24 2.67
N PHE A 296 6.12 -8.68 3.86
CA PHE A 296 5.00 -9.61 4.04
C PHE A 296 3.67 -8.83 3.94
N PRO A 297 2.64 -9.43 3.32
CA PRO A 297 1.34 -8.76 3.17
C PRO A 297 0.72 -8.39 4.52
N GLU A 298 0.86 -9.21 5.55
CA GLU A 298 0.38 -8.94 6.90
C GLU A 298 1.05 -7.69 7.51
N ALA A 299 2.35 -7.53 7.28
CA ALA A 299 3.09 -6.36 7.73
C ALA A 299 2.60 -5.07 7.05
N VAL A 300 2.36 -5.12 5.74
CA VAL A 300 1.85 -3.98 4.98
C VAL A 300 0.44 -3.61 5.42
N VAL A 301 -0.43 -4.60 5.59
CA VAL A 301 -1.82 -4.40 6.07
C VAL A 301 -1.83 -3.76 7.44
N ASN A 302 -1.10 -4.31 8.40
CA ASN A 302 -1.06 -3.79 9.76
C ASN A 302 -0.48 -2.37 9.81
N PHE A 303 0.60 -2.12 9.08
CA PHE A 303 1.20 -0.79 8.97
C PHE A 303 0.22 0.22 8.39
N LEU A 304 -0.44 -0.10 7.26
CA LEU A 304 -1.41 0.79 6.62
C LEU A 304 -2.65 1.03 7.48
N ALA A 305 -3.09 0.03 8.25
CA ALA A 305 -4.23 0.17 9.15
C ALA A 305 -3.99 1.27 10.20
N LEU A 306 -2.78 1.38 10.73
CA LEU A 306 -2.44 2.38 11.75
C LEU A 306 -2.11 3.76 11.18
N LEU A 307 -2.09 3.92 9.85
CA LEU A 307 -1.90 5.23 9.23
C LEU A 307 -3.20 6.04 9.21
N GLY A 308 -3.49 6.68 10.31
CA GLY A 308 -4.66 7.55 10.50
C GLY A 308 -5.84 6.88 11.19
N TRP A 309 -5.63 5.73 11.82
CA TRP A 309 -6.57 5.06 12.72
C TRP A 309 -5.80 4.46 13.91
N ASN A 310 -6.48 4.25 15.04
CA ASN A 310 -5.91 3.55 16.20
C ASN A 310 -6.96 2.64 16.86
N PRO A 311 -6.55 1.52 17.47
CA PRO A 311 -7.46 0.55 18.10
C PRO A 311 -8.04 1.03 19.43
N GLY A 312 -7.58 2.16 19.97
CA GLY A 312 -7.99 2.69 21.27
C GLY A 312 -7.28 2.04 22.47
N ASN A 313 -6.22 1.29 22.20
CA ASN A 313 -5.32 0.69 23.17
C ASN A 313 -3.87 0.75 22.61
N ASP A 314 -2.90 0.17 23.33
CA ASP A 314 -1.49 0.18 22.95
C ASP A 314 -1.10 -0.97 22.01
N GLN A 315 -2.06 -1.74 21.49
CA GLN A 315 -1.80 -2.85 20.58
C GLN A 315 -1.41 -2.31 19.20
N GLU A 316 -0.18 -2.59 18.76
CA GLU A 316 0.32 -2.21 17.45
C GLU A 316 0.27 -3.38 16.46
N VAL A 317 0.62 -4.58 16.90
CA VAL A 317 0.62 -5.78 16.03
C VAL A 317 -0.74 -6.45 16.09
N MET A 318 -1.38 -6.56 14.93
CA MET A 318 -2.75 -7.05 14.80
C MET A 318 -2.90 -7.89 13.54
N SER A 319 -3.43 -9.08 13.71
CA SER A 319 -3.89 -9.89 12.58
C SER A 319 -5.03 -9.21 11.82
N MET A 320 -5.35 -9.69 10.61
CA MET A 320 -6.53 -9.20 9.86
C MET A 320 -7.82 -9.35 10.68
N ASP A 321 -7.97 -10.45 11.42
CA ASP A 321 -9.15 -10.69 12.27
C ASP A 321 -9.22 -9.73 13.46
N ASP A 322 -8.07 -9.39 14.07
CA ASP A 322 -8.01 -8.36 15.10
C ASP A 322 -8.36 -6.98 14.53
N LEU A 323 -7.83 -6.64 13.36
CA LEU A 323 -8.15 -5.39 12.69
C LEU A 323 -9.65 -5.29 12.39
N ILE A 324 -10.28 -6.33 11.85
CA ILE A 324 -11.73 -6.39 11.61
C ILE A 324 -12.50 -6.18 12.93
N ARG A 325 -12.11 -6.86 13.98
CA ARG A 325 -12.79 -6.82 15.28
C ARG A 325 -12.69 -5.44 15.95
N LEU A 326 -11.55 -4.77 15.80
CA LEU A 326 -11.24 -3.51 16.51
C LEU A 326 -11.55 -2.25 15.69
N PHE A 327 -11.77 -2.38 14.38
CA PHE A 327 -11.93 -1.24 13.49
C PHE A 327 -13.16 -0.40 13.87
N ASP A 328 -12.98 0.92 13.97
CA ASP A 328 -14.04 1.87 14.27
C ASP A 328 -13.76 3.18 13.52
N LEU A 329 -14.67 3.59 12.64
CA LEU A 329 -14.54 4.83 11.87
C LEU A 329 -14.42 6.07 12.76
N SER A 330 -15.02 6.06 13.95
CA SER A 330 -14.96 7.19 14.89
C SER A 330 -13.55 7.45 15.43
N ARG A 331 -12.67 6.44 15.33
CA ARG A 331 -11.25 6.53 15.72
C ARG A 331 -10.32 6.91 14.57
N CYS A 332 -10.86 7.17 13.39
CA CYS A 332 -10.08 7.69 12.28
C CYS A 332 -9.69 9.15 12.54
N SER A 333 -8.41 9.47 12.30
CA SER A 333 -7.89 10.81 12.48
C SER A 333 -8.44 11.79 11.44
N LYS A 334 -8.85 12.97 11.90
CA LYS A 334 -9.21 14.10 11.03
C LYS A 334 -8.00 14.74 10.37
N SER A 335 -6.84 14.63 10.99
CA SER A 335 -5.57 15.16 10.49
C SER A 335 -4.85 14.15 9.62
N GLY A 336 -4.08 14.64 8.64
CA GLY A 336 -3.27 13.78 7.79
C GLY A 336 -2.30 12.91 8.58
N ALA A 337 -2.15 11.66 8.16
CA ALA A 337 -1.24 10.70 8.78
C ALA A 337 0.15 10.82 8.13
N LYS A 338 1.15 11.15 8.95
CA LYS A 338 2.54 11.22 8.50
C LYS A 338 3.05 9.80 8.21
N PHE A 339 3.57 9.60 7.00
CA PHE A 339 4.12 8.31 6.60
C PHE A 339 5.49 8.09 7.25
N ASP A 340 5.66 6.94 7.90
CA ASP A 340 6.91 6.53 8.54
C ASP A 340 7.36 5.18 7.95
N TYR A 341 8.30 5.22 7.01
CA TYR A 341 8.80 4.01 6.34
C TYR A 341 9.64 3.12 7.27
N GLU A 342 10.30 3.68 8.29
CA GLU A 342 11.02 2.87 9.28
C GLU A 342 10.05 2.05 10.14
N LYS A 343 8.88 2.61 10.45
CA LYS A 343 7.82 1.85 11.13
C LYS A 343 7.31 0.70 10.24
N GLY A 344 7.25 0.89 8.93
CA GLY A 344 6.92 -0.19 7.98
C GLY A 344 7.96 -1.34 8.03
N ARG A 345 9.26 -1.01 8.07
CA ARG A 345 10.35 -1.99 8.23
C ARG A 345 10.25 -2.73 9.58
N TRP A 346 9.94 -2.00 10.64
CA TRP A 346 9.73 -2.58 11.96
C TRP A 346 8.58 -3.61 11.96
N PHE A 347 7.44 -3.31 11.33
CA PHE A 347 6.37 -4.29 11.16
C PHE A 347 6.85 -5.51 10.39
N ASN A 348 7.60 -5.33 9.30
CA ASN A 348 8.10 -6.46 8.53
C ASN A 348 9.02 -7.36 9.35
N HIS A 349 9.93 -6.76 10.13
CA HIS A 349 10.77 -7.50 11.07
C HIS A 349 9.95 -8.32 12.07
N HIS A 350 8.90 -7.72 12.64
CA HIS A 350 8.03 -8.40 13.60
C HIS A 350 7.37 -9.64 13.00
N TYR A 351 6.73 -9.49 11.83
CA TYR A 351 6.10 -10.60 11.13
C TYR A 351 7.11 -11.65 10.63
N LEU A 352 8.33 -11.23 10.27
CA LEU A 352 9.41 -12.16 9.95
C LEU A 352 9.77 -13.05 11.14
N LEU A 353 9.80 -12.50 12.35
CA LEU A 353 10.07 -13.25 13.57
C LEU A 353 8.96 -14.25 13.92
N GLU A 354 7.71 -13.92 13.65
CA GLU A 354 6.56 -14.81 13.88
C GLU A 354 6.54 -16.03 12.95
N LYS A 355 7.08 -15.90 11.73
CA LYS A 355 7.16 -17.02 10.79
C LYS A 355 8.15 -18.08 11.29
N SER A 356 7.83 -19.34 11.03
CA SER A 356 8.70 -20.47 11.35
C SER A 356 10.04 -20.36 10.60
N ASN A 357 11.06 -21.03 11.11
CA ASN A 357 12.35 -21.11 10.41
C ASN A 357 12.22 -21.79 9.05
N THR A 358 11.34 -22.79 8.95
CA THR A 358 11.03 -23.49 7.70
C THR A 358 10.46 -22.56 6.65
N GLU A 359 9.44 -21.73 7.00
CA GLU A 359 8.85 -20.74 6.07
C GLU A 359 9.88 -19.72 5.59
N ILE A 360 10.76 -19.24 6.48
CA ILE A 360 11.82 -18.31 6.09
C ILE A 360 12.88 -19.01 5.25
N ALA A 361 13.19 -20.30 5.54
CA ALA A 361 14.12 -21.08 4.74
C ALA A 361 13.60 -21.32 3.32
N ASP A 362 12.30 -21.54 3.14
CA ASP A 362 11.67 -21.65 1.81
C ASP A 362 11.90 -20.39 0.96
N LEU A 363 11.88 -19.21 1.59
CA LEU A 363 12.11 -17.93 0.94
C LEU A 363 13.60 -17.63 0.74
N PHE A 364 14.48 -18.13 1.63
CA PHE A 364 15.91 -17.83 1.59
C PHE A 364 16.70 -18.82 0.71
N LEU A 365 16.29 -20.07 0.61
CA LEU A 365 16.97 -21.10 -0.20
C LEU A 365 17.16 -20.66 -1.67
N PRO A 366 16.15 -20.11 -2.37
CA PRO A 366 16.35 -19.61 -3.74
C PRO A 366 17.42 -18.52 -3.84
N ILE A 367 17.55 -17.67 -2.81
CA ILE A 367 18.58 -16.63 -2.75
C ILE A 367 19.96 -17.29 -2.64
N VAL A 368 20.13 -18.28 -1.76
CA VAL A 368 21.39 -19.05 -1.62
C VAL A 368 21.76 -19.74 -2.93
N GLU A 369 20.81 -20.40 -3.58
CA GLU A 369 21.00 -21.08 -4.86
C GLU A 369 21.38 -20.12 -5.99
N SER A 370 20.84 -18.90 -6.00
CA SER A 370 21.18 -17.86 -7.00
C SER A 370 22.66 -17.45 -6.95
N HIS A 371 23.32 -17.66 -5.80
CA HIS A 371 24.77 -17.48 -5.65
C HIS A 371 25.59 -18.73 -6.03
N GLY A 372 24.98 -19.73 -6.65
CA GLY A 372 25.66 -20.95 -7.13
C GLY A 372 25.95 -21.98 -6.02
N ILE A 373 25.33 -21.85 -4.88
CA ILE A 373 25.51 -22.74 -3.73
C ILE A 373 24.48 -23.86 -3.78
N GLN A 374 24.97 -25.11 -3.69
CA GLN A 374 24.11 -26.28 -3.46
C GLN A 374 24.16 -26.64 -1.97
N THR A 375 22.99 -26.66 -1.34
CA THR A 375 22.85 -26.94 0.09
C THR A 375 21.52 -27.65 0.36
N THR A 376 21.33 -28.11 1.58
CA THR A 376 20.07 -28.74 1.98
C THR A 376 19.14 -27.70 2.64
N HIS A 377 17.83 -27.87 2.47
CA HIS A 377 16.82 -27.04 3.16
C HIS A 377 17.04 -27.04 4.68
N ALA A 378 17.30 -28.22 5.28
CA ALA A 378 17.54 -28.33 6.72
C ALA A 378 18.75 -27.50 7.20
N TYR A 379 19.80 -27.37 6.37
CA TYR A 379 20.94 -26.51 6.71
C TYR A 379 20.58 -25.02 6.63
N VAL A 380 19.84 -24.63 5.60
CA VAL A 380 19.32 -23.24 5.48
C VAL A 380 18.41 -22.91 6.66
N GLU A 381 17.51 -23.80 7.04
CA GLU A 381 16.62 -23.63 8.19
C GLU A 381 17.39 -23.43 9.51
N LYS A 382 18.47 -24.19 9.71
CA LYS A 382 19.36 -24.04 10.86
C LYS A 382 20.03 -22.66 10.87
N VAL A 383 20.56 -22.18 9.73
CA VAL A 383 21.18 -20.87 9.58
C VAL A 383 20.14 -19.76 9.84
N VAL A 384 18.95 -19.89 9.27
CA VAL A 384 17.83 -18.95 9.49
C VAL A 384 17.51 -18.85 10.99
N GLY A 385 17.43 -19.96 11.70
CA GLY A 385 17.16 -19.97 13.16
C GLY A 385 18.14 -19.14 13.97
N MET A 386 19.42 -19.07 13.55
CA MET A 386 20.45 -18.27 14.21
C MET A 386 20.43 -16.79 13.80
N MET A 387 19.90 -16.47 12.61
CA MET A 387 20.16 -15.18 11.97
C MET A 387 18.93 -14.30 11.73
N LYS A 388 17.70 -14.88 11.65
CA LYS A 388 16.48 -14.12 11.29
C LYS A 388 16.17 -12.95 12.24
N GLY A 389 16.56 -13.03 13.50
CA GLY A 389 16.37 -11.93 14.47
C GLY A 389 17.24 -10.69 14.22
N ARG A 390 18.08 -10.68 13.19
CA ARG A 390 19.03 -9.61 12.89
C ARG A 390 18.72 -8.85 11.61
N VAL A 391 17.64 -9.20 10.92
CA VAL A 391 17.26 -8.65 9.61
C VAL A 391 15.82 -8.16 9.62
N ASN A 392 15.51 -7.22 8.77
CA ASN A 392 14.14 -6.77 8.53
C ASN A 392 13.51 -7.48 7.31
N PHE A 393 14.34 -7.97 6.39
CA PHE A 393 13.95 -8.64 5.16
C PHE A 393 14.73 -9.93 4.96
N VAL A 394 14.11 -10.92 4.34
CA VAL A 394 14.76 -12.20 4.02
C VAL A 394 15.98 -12.00 3.11
N SER A 395 15.91 -11.04 2.19
CA SER A 395 17.03 -10.70 1.30
C SER A 395 18.29 -10.23 2.04
N GLU A 396 18.14 -9.61 3.21
CA GLU A 396 19.27 -9.13 4.02
C GLU A 396 20.06 -10.29 4.67
N LEU A 397 19.46 -11.50 4.73
CA LEU A 397 20.13 -12.68 5.33
C LEU A 397 21.42 -13.02 4.60
N TRP A 398 21.46 -12.92 3.27
CA TRP A 398 22.67 -13.29 2.52
C TRP A 398 23.90 -12.50 2.95
N ASP A 399 23.76 -11.20 3.08
CA ASP A 399 24.88 -10.31 3.48
C ASP A 399 25.37 -10.58 4.90
N LEU A 400 24.50 -11.11 5.75
CA LEU A 400 24.83 -11.39 7.16
C LEU A 400 25.30 -12.82 7.40
N CYS A 401 24.94 -13.78 6.56
CA CYS A 401 25.20 -15.20 6.83
C CYS A 401 25.82 -15.97 5.66
N SER A 402 26.24 -15.30 4.59
CA SER A 402 26.95 -15.94 3.46
C SER A 402 28.18 -16.75 3.89
N PHE A 403 28.82 -16.38 4.98
CA PHE A 403 29.96 -17.11 5.56
C PHE A 403 29.62 -18.54 6.01
N PHE A 404 28.35 -18.87 6.26
CA PHE A 404 27.97 -20.26 6.52
C PHE A 404 28.07 -21.14 5.27
N PHE A 405 27.94 -20.54 4.11
CA PHE A 405 27.96 -21.26 2.81
C PHE A 405 29.31 -21.13 2.09
N ILE A 406 29.99 -20.01 2.26
CA ILE A 406 31.27 -19.71 1.60
C ILE A 406 32.31 -19.35 2.65
N ALA A 407 33.46 -20.05 2.65
CA ALA A 407 34.55 -19.70 3.54
C ALA A 407 35.15 -18.33 3.19
N PRO A 408 35.54 -17.52 4.18
CA PRO A 408 36.10 -16.20 3.91
C PRO A 408 37.41 -16.32 3.15
N THR A 409 37.56 -15.52 2.10
CA THR A 409 38.81 -15.41 1.33
C THR A 409 39.64 -14.20 1.73
N GLU A 410 38.97 -13.21 2.30
CA GLU A 410 39.50 -11.95 2.80
C GLU A 410 39.10 -11.74 4.25
N TYR A 411 39.87 -10.94 4.96
CA TYR A 411 39.62 -10.63 6.38
C TYR A 411 39.57 -9.14 6.57
N ASP A 412 38.51 -8.65 7.27
CA ASP A 412 38.31 -7.23 7.56
C ASP A 412 39.52 -6.64 8.28
N GLU A 413 40.21 -5.69 7.63
CA GLU A 413 41.42 -5.08 8.15
C GLU A 413 41.26 -4.39 9.51
N LYS A 414 40.12 -3.72 9.75
CA LYS A 414 39.85 -3.05 11.00
C LYS A 414 39.68 -4.07 12.13
N THR A 415 38.94 -5.14 11.86
CA THR A 415 38.75 -6.24 12.80
C THR A 415 40.08 -6.98 13.04
N ARG A 416 40.85 -7.25 11.98
CA ARG A 416 42.19 -7.85 12.07
C ARG A 416 43.09 -7.04 13.01
N LYS A 417 43.30 -5.75 12.77
CA LYS A 417 44.14 -4.87 13.60
C LYS A 417 43.70 -4.83 15.06
N LYS A 418 42.39 -4.91 15.32
CA LYS A 418 41.81 -4.85 16.66
C LYS A 418 41.84 -6.20 17.40
N ARG A 419 41.61 -7.32 16.69
CA ARG A 419 41.28 -8.62 17.27
C ARG A 419 42.33 -9.68 17.08
N TRP A 420 43.18 -9.61 16.03
CA TRP A 420 44.29 -10.52 15.82
C TRP A 420 45.54 -9.97 16.54
N LYS A 421 46.01 -10.69 17.55
CA LYS A 421 47.14 -10.31 18.38
C LYS A 421 48.40 -11.17 18.01
N GLU A 422 49.52 -10.81 18.53
CA GLU A 422 50.82 -11.45 18.26
C GLU A 422 50.81 -12.95 18.60
N ASP A 423 50.09 -13.34 19.65
CA ASP A 423 49.91 -14.69 20.15
C ASP A 423 48.70 -15.44 19.56
N SER A 424 47.84 -14.74 18.76
CA SER A 424 46.61 -15.33 18.24
C SER A 424 46.80 -16.58 17.40
N ALA A 425 47.85 -16.63 16.57
CA ALA A 425 48.15 -17.79 15.76
C ALA A 425 48.49 -19.04 16.60
N VAL A 426 49.27 -18.87 17.68
CA VAL A 426 49.63 -19.95 18.60
C VAL A 426 48.41 -20.43 19.38
N GLN A 427 47.67 -19.49 19.97
CA GLN A 427 46.46 -19.79 20.78
C GLN A 427 45.39 -20.49 19.93
N LEU A 428 45.16 -20.06 18.67
CA LEU A 428 44.25 -20.71 17.75
C LEU A 428 44.72 -22.09 17.30
N GLY A 429 46.04 -22.30 17.16
CA GLY A 429 46.59 -23.63 16.92
C GLY A 429 46.27 -24.63 18.03
N GLU A 430 46.40 -24.19 19.31
CA GLU A 430 45.99 -25.01 20.45
C GLU A 430 44.47 -25.18 20.53
N PHE A 431 43.69 -24.12 20.20
CA PHE A 431 42.23 -24.17 20.15
C PHE A 431 41.72 -25.22 19.14
N ILE A 432 42.37 -25.36 18.00
CA ILE A 432 42.08 -26.43 17.01
C ILE A 432 42.14 -27.80 17.65
N GLU A 433 43.17 -28.09 18.50
CA GLU A 433 43.29 -29.38 19.14
C GLU A 433 42.13 -29.65 20.13
N GLN A 434 41.61 -28.61 20.79
CA GLN A 434 40.40 -28.76 21.61
C GLN A 434 39.16 -29.10 20.75
N LEU A 435 38.97 -28.41 19.64
CA LEU A 435 37.88 -28.72 18.69
C LEU A 435 38.00 -30.13 18.13
N ARG A 436 39.24 -30.58 17.80
CA ARG A 436 39.51 -31.92 17.24
C ARG A 436 39.17 -33.03 18.22
N ALA A 437 39.51 -32.84 19.49
CA ALA A 437 39.31 -33.83 20.54
C ALA A 437 37.83 -33.99 20.94
N ARG A 438 36.98 -32.99 20.61
CA ARG A 438 35.58 -32.94 21.10
C ARG A 438 34.69 -33.98 20.42
N GLU A 439 33.96 -34.78 21.25
CA GLU A 439 32.89 -35.72 20.86
C GLU A 439 31.86 -35.83 22.02
N PRO A 440 30.56 -35.68 21.76
CA PRO A 440 29.95 -35.15 20.52
C PRO A 440 30.31 -33.68 20.26
N PHE A 441 30.32 -33.26 19.00
CA PHE A 441 30.61 -31.89 18.61
C PHE A 441 29.32 -31.03 18.63
N ASP A 442 28.83 -30.71 19.82
CA ASP A 442 27.66 -29.89 20.11
C ASP A 442 28.08 -28.54 20.71
N VAL A 443 27.12 -27.57 20.70
CA VAL A 443 27.38 -26.20 21.15
C VAL A 443 27.79 -26.18 22.63
N GLU A 444 26.93 -26.74 23.50
CA GLU A 444 27.08 -26.59 24.95
C GLU A 444 28.35 -27.26 25.47
N GLY A 445 28.58 -28.51 25.08
CA GLY A 445 29.74 -29.26 25.54
C GLY A 445 31.04 -28.69 24.98
N THR A 446 31.05 -28.31 23.69
CA THR A 446 32.23 -27.71 23.05
C THR A 446 32.55 -26.35 23.70
N GLU A 447 31.56 -25.53 23.98
CA GLU A 447 31.73 -24.25 24.66
C GLU A 447 32.31 -24.42 26.06
N ASN A 448 31.73 -25.32 26.86
CA ASN A 448 32.13 -25.53 28.24
C ASN A 448 33.58 -26.03 28.35
N GLU A 449 33.95 -27.02 27.52
CA GLU A 449 35.33 -27.57 27.50
C GLU A 449 36.34 -26.55 27.00
N CYS A 450 36.03 -25.84 25.90
CA CYS A 450 36.94 -24.82 25.38
C CYS A 450 37.13 -23.67 26.39
N LYS A 451 36.08 -23.24 27.07
CA LYS A 451 36.21 -22.22 28.15
C LYS A 451 37.04 -22.68 29.30
N ALA A 452 36.84 -23.92 29.78
CA ALA A 452 37.65 -24.50 30.87
C ALA A 452 39.12 -24.63 30.45
N TRP A 453 39.41 -25.05 29.22
CA TRP A 453 40.75 -25.09 28.66
C TRP A 453 41.41 -23.70 28.63
N ILE A 454 40.69 -22.67 28.12
CA ILE A 454 41.18 -21.28 28.05
C ILE A 454 41.56 -20.78 29.47
N GLU A 455 40.69 -21.03 30.45
CA GLU A 455 40.93 -20.67 31.82
C GLU A 455 42.15 -21.39 32.41
N SER A 456 42.29 -22.71 32.16
CA SER A 456 43.42 -23.50 32.64
C SER A 456 44.80 -23.05 32.10
N LYS A 457 44.78 -22.45 30.89
CA LYS A 457 45.96 -21.84 30.25
C LYS A 457 46.23 -20.40 30.69
N GLY A 458 45.32 -19.77 31.40
CA GLY A 458 45.39 -18.35 31.74
C GLY A 458 45.24 -17.43 30.54
N TYR A 459 44.62 -17.90 29.48
CA TYR A 459 44.38 -17.11 28.28
C TYR A 459 43.18 -16.17 28.48
N HIS A 460 43.18 -15.06 27.73
CA HIS A 460 42.05 -14.15 27.75
C HIS A 460 40.97 -14.64 26.79
N LEU A 461 39.78 -15.08 27.32
CA LEU A 461 38.68 -15.64 26.56
C LEU A 461 38.29 -14.78 25.34
N GLY A 462 38.14 -13.48 25.55
CA GLY A 462 37.72 -12.55 24.48
C GLY A 462 38.75 -12.46 23.33
N ASN A 463 40.05 -12.67 23.59
CA ASN A 463 41.07 -12.62 22.54
C ASN A 463 40.94 -13.84 21.64
N ILE A 464 40.83 -15.05 22.21
CA ILE A 464 40.68 -16.30 21.45
C ILE A 464 39.37 -16.30 20.67
N MET A 465 38.23 -15.94 21.34
CA MET A 465 36.93 -15.95 20.68
C MET A 465 36.83 -14.91 19.53
N ASN A 466 37.44 -13.72 19.70
CA ASN A 466 37.45 -12.73 18.63
C ASN A 466 38.35 -13.12 17.46
N ALA A 467 39.50 -13.72 17.73
CA ALA A 467 40.41 -14.23 16.67
C ALA A 467 39.80 -15.42 15.94
N ALA A 468 39.13 -16.36 16.66
CA ALA A 468 38.38 -17.44 16.08
C ALA A 468 37.22 -16.94 15.20
N ARG A 469 36.48 -15.92 15.65
CA ARG A 469 35.42 -15.30 14.86
C ARG A 469 35.97 -14.72 13.54
N LEU A 470 37.07 -13.97 13.61
CA LEU A 470 37.70 -13.44 12.41
C LEU A 470 38.09 -14.58 11.46
N ALA A 471 38.66 -15.67 11.98
CA ALA A 471 39.06 -16.82 11.18
C ALA A 471 37.88 -17.55 10.50
N LEU A 472 36.74 -17.71 11.22
CA LEU A 472 35.59 -18.46 10.74
C LEU A 472 34.71 -17.63 9.77
N VAL A 473 34.58 -16.32 10.03
CA VAL A 473 33.62 -15.42 9.37
C VAL A 473 34.29 -14.45 8.40
N GLY A 474 35.54 -14.09 8.63
CA GLY A 474 36.25 -13.01 7.90
C GLY A 474 36.09 -11.63 8.53
N GLU A 475 35.15 -11.46 9.48
CA GLU A 475 34.82 -10.18 10.12
C GLU A 475 34.38 -10.36 11.58
N GLY A 476 34.04 -9.25 12.23
CA GLY A 476 33.70 -9.23 13.67
C GLY A 476 32.23 -9.45 14.00
N LYS A 477 31.40 -9.92 13.06
CA LYS A 477 29.95 -10.10 13.22
C LYS A 477 29.55 -11.59 13.22
N GLY A 478 28.29 -11.88 13.56
CA GLY A 478 27.72 -13.24 13.52
C GLY A 478 27.15 -13.68 14.87
N PRO A 479 26.57 -14.90 14.95
CA PRO A 479 26.05 -15.50 16.19
C PRO A 479 27.18 -15.95 17.13
N GLY A 480 26.87 -16.79 18.10
CA GLY A 480 27.88 -17.37 19.00
C GLY A 480 28.95 -18.14 18.24
N ILE A 481 30.19 -18.14 18.74
CA ILE A 481 31.29 -18.85 18.06
C ILE A 481 30.99 -20.35 17.97
N PHE A 482 30.46 -20.92 19.04
CA PHE A 482 30.16 -22.35 19.10
C PHE A 482 28.93 -22.71 18.26
N ASP A 483 27.95 -21.79 18.12
CA ASP A 483 26.86 -21.94 17.14
C ASP A 483 27.40 -21.98 15.71
N ILE A 484 28.40 -21.12 15.39
CA ILE A 484 29.04 -21.10 14.07
C ILE A 484 29.83 -22.42 13.84
N THR A 485 30.64 -22.86 14.82
CA THR A 485 31.46 -24.07 14.64
C THR A 485 30.59 -25.32 14.51
N GLU A 486 29.51 -25.42 15.29
CA GLU A 486 28.57 -26.56 15.20
C GLU A 486 27.81 -26.56 13.85
N ALA A 487 27.42 -25.38 13.35
CA ALA A 487 26.75 -25.27 12.05
C ALA A 487 27.69 -25.60 10.88
N LEU A 488 28.93 -25.12 10.91
CA LEU A 488 29.96 -25.43 9.90
C LEU A 488 30.44 -26.89 9.98
N GLY A 489 30.35 -27.48 11.16
CA GLY A 489 30.95 -28.78 11.47
C GLY A 489 32.43 -28.66 11.84
N LYS A 490 32.93 -29.72 12.52
CA LYS A 490 34.27 -29.80 13.07
C LYS A 490 35.35 -29.55 12.03
N GLU A 491 35.29 -30.30 10.93
CA GLU A 491 36.34 -30.28 9.90
C GLU A 491 36.48 -28.93 9.20
N GLU A 492 35.33 -28.34 8.82
CA GLU A 492 35.31 -27.03 8.15
C GLU A 492 35.74 -25.90 9.11
N SER A 493 35.36 -25.97 10.36
CA SER A 493 35.78 -25.00 11.37
C SER A 493 37.30 -25.03 11.57
N ILE A 494 37.89 -26.23 11.70
CA ILE A 494 39.33 -26.42 11.82
C ILE A 494 40.04 -25.91 10.55
N ARG A 495 39.55 -26.25 9.38
CA ARG A 495 40.14 -25.85 8.08
C ARG A 495 40.19 -24.31 7.95
N ARG A 496 39.13 -23.63 8.32
CA ARG A 496 39.07 -22.16 8.27
C ARG A 496 40.03 -21.50 9.25
N ILE A 497 40.12 -22.01 10.47
CA ILE A 497 41.04 -21.48 11.48
C ILE A 497 42.52 -21.71 11.04
N GLN A 498 42.84 -22.87 10.51
CA GLN A 498 44.17 -23.16 9.96
C GLN A 498 44.56 -22.21 8.84
N ARG A 499 43.64 -22.00 7.88
CA ARG A 499 43.85 -21.05 6.77
C ARG A 499 44.08 -19.62 7.29
N ALA A 500 43.30 -19.17 8.28
CA ALA A 500 43.48 -17.84 8.86
C ALA A 500 44.85 -17.69 9.54
N ILE A 501 45.31 -18.72 10.25
CA ILE A 501 46.65 -18.74 10.85
C ILE A 501 47.75 -18.59 9.79
N GLU A 502 47.60 -19.23 8.63
CA GLU A 502 48.58 -19.15 7.53
C GLU A 502 48.62 -17.75 6.88
N ILE A 503 47.46 -17.13 6.69
CA ILE A 503 47.33 -15.84 5.98
C ILE A 503 47.61 -14.63 6.88
N LEU A 504 47.24 -14.70 8.16
CA LEU A 504 47.26 -13.55 9.08
C LEU A 504 48.50 -13.49 9.97
N LYS A 505 49.44 -14.39 9.73
CA LYS A 505 50.74 -14.41 10.45
C LYS A 505 51.45 -13.06 10.44
#